data_ce5e18baf944d714f4bbbe71431c3b53
#
_entry.id   ce5e18baf944d714f4bbbe71431c3b53
#
_cell.length_a   1.000
_cell.length_b   1.000
_cell.length_c   1.000
_cell.angle_alpha   90.00
_cell.angle_beta   90.00
_cell.angle_gamma   90.00
#
_symmetry.space_group_name_H-M   'P 1'
#
loop_
_entity.id
_entity.type
_entity.pdbx_description
1 polymer ?
#
loop_
_entity_poly.entity_id
_entity_poly.type
_entity_poly.pdbx_seq_one_letter_code
_entity_poly.pdbx_strand_id
1 'polypeptide(L)'
;MIKRLYFYSITLFDFMNIFSTCLLILLSLNLYGQSVQNKNWEYSKVVYNSSVKNKISITNSLPKGGGIVSYKGKEYNYFIFWTNVRNEASSPLDLKIKFPTIISFKSKESYAKVAFTRSNMTLDKVKEFDYGLTGIPALLTNESNQLKDLNNRISPFKNYLFYSAIFIHKTKWPVRAEYIIKDKKLFYKITAGTDVVMVPCGSLDFKN
;
A
#
# COMPACT_ATOMS: atom_id res chain seq x y z
N MET A 1 41.42 57.99 -31.35
CA MET A 1 40.41 56.93 -31.62
C MET A 1 39.84 56.43 -30.31
N ILE A 2 38.74 57.05 -29.87
CA ILE A 2 38.17 56.82 -28.52
C ILE A 2 37.01 55.83 -28.68
N LYS A 3 37.16 54.58 -28.15
CA LYS A 3 36.09 53.61 -28.08
C LYS A 3 35.10 54.01 -26.98
N ARG A 4 33.87 54.38 -27.36
CA ARG A 4 32.75 54.58 -26.41
C ARG A 4 32.30 53.22 -25.88
N LEU A 5 32.47 52.99 -24.58
CA LEU A 5 31.84 51.90 -23.83
C LEU A 5 30.41 52.31 -23.51
N TYR A 6 29.44 51.59 -24.09
CA TYR A 6 28.04 51.74 -23.72
C TYR A 6 27.80 50.87 -22.48
N PHE A 7 27.61 51.50 -21.34
CA PHE A 7 27.03 50.85 -20.19
C PHE A 7 25.51 50.79 -20.36
N TYR A 8 24.98 49.59 -20.50
CA TYR A 8 23.55 49.41 -20.37
C TYR A 8 23.14 49.55 -18.91
N SER A 9 22.47 50.63 -18.57
CA SER A 9 21.82 50.75 -17.25
C SER A 9 20.56 49.89 -17.29
N ILE A 10 20.63 48.73 -16.62
CA ILE A 10 19.44 47.93 -16.31
C ILE A 10 18.60 48.74 -15.35
N THR A 11 17.38 49.12 -15.75
CA THR A 11 16.49 49.89 -14.87
C THR A 11 16.00 49.02 -13.73
N LEU A 12 15.72 49.63 -12.56
CA LEU A 12 15.17 48.95 -11.40
C LEU A 12 13.91 48.14 -11.74
N PHE A 13 13.17 48.57 -12.74
CA PHE A 13 11.97 47.93 -13.24
C PHE A 13 12.26 46.60 -13.97
N ASP A 14 13.33 46.51 -14.73
CA ASP A 14 13.78 45.31 -15.44
C ASP A 14 14.25 44.26 -14.43
N PHE A 15 14.94 44.69 -13.34
CA PHE A 15 15.39 43.80 -12.27
C PHE A 15 14.21 43.20 -11.50
N MET A 16 13.19 44.00 -11.17
CA MET A 16 11.97 43.54 -10.51
C MET A 16 11.19 42.52 -11.34
N ASN A 17 11.10 42.74 -12.67
CA ASN A 17 10.41 41.80 -13.57
C ASN A 17 11.15 40.45 -13.67
N ILE A 18 12.47 40.47 -13.79
CA ILE A 18 13.30 39.24 -13.80
C ILE A 18 13.15 38.48 -12.50
N PHE A 19 13.19 39.18 -11.35
CA PHE A 19 13.06 38.55 -10.03
C PHE A 19 11.68 37.92 -9.83
N SER A 20 10.60 38.61 -10.28
CA SER A 20 9.23 38.10 -10.22
C SER A 20 9.06 36.86 -11.09
N THR A 21 9.63 36.84 -12.28
CA THR A 21 9.55 35.70 -13.20
C THR A 21 10.32 34.49 -12.65
N CYS A 22 11.51 34.69 -12.09
CA CYS A 22 12.28 33.62 -11.45
C CYS A 22 11.55 33.04 -10.22
N LEU A 23 10.88 33.88 -9.42
CA LEU A 23 10.12 33.44 -8.25
C LEU A 23 8.91 32.58 -8.65
N LEU A 24 8.20 32.97 -9.74
CA LEU A 24 7.08 32.19 -10.28
C LEU A 24 7.54 30.83 -10.82
N ILE A 25 8.70 30.76 -11.47
CA ILE A 25 9.28 29.49 -11.95
C ILE A 25 9.66 28.59 -10.78
N LEU A 26 10.28 29.15 -9.74
CA LEU A 26 10.64 28.38 -8.52
C LEU A 26 9.40 27.84 -7.78
N LEU A 27 8.31 28.61 -7.73
CA LEU A 27 7.04 28.16 -7.12
C LEU A 27 6.37 27.05 -7.96
N SER A 28 6.43 27.15 -9.29
CA SER A 28 5.87 26.11 -10.17
C SER A 28 6.63 24.79 -10.08
N LEU A 29 7.95 24.81 -9.92
CA LEU A 29 8.77 23.62 -9.75
C LEU A 29 8.44 22.87 -8.44
N ASN A 30 8.10 23.60 -7.36
CA ASN A 30 7.68 22.97 -6.10
C ASN A 30 6.30 22.31 -6.19
N LEU A 31 5.38 22.82 -7.00
CA LEU A 31 4.06 22.21 -7.21
C LEU A 31 4.13 20.92 -8.04
N TYR A 32 5.04 20.84 -9.01
CA TYR A 32 5.25 19.61 -9.79
C TYR A 32 5.94 18.49 -8.98
N GLY A 33 6.79 18.83 -8.01
CA GLY A 33 7.50 17.84 -7.18
C GLY A 33 6.61 17.08 -6.19
N GLN A 34 5.48 17.65 -5.76
CA GLN A 34 4.61 17.01 -4.75
C GLN A 34 3.67 15.94 -5.31
N SER A 35 3.35 15.94 -6.61
CA SER A 35 2.43 14.98 -7.20
C SER A 35 3.08 13.64 -7.58
N VAL A 36 4.39 13.58 -7.72
CA VAL A 36 5.13 12.38 -8.19
C VAL A 36 5.50 11.43 -7.06
N GLN A 37 5.58 11.90 -5.80
CA GLN A 37 6.07 11.07 -4.68
C GLN A 37 5.07 10.06 -4.11
N ASN A 38 3.77 10.17 -4.35
CA ASN A 38 2.77 9.25 -3.77
C ASN A 38 2.54 7.95 -4.58
N LYS A 39 3.00 7.87 -5.83
CA LYS A 39 2.83 6.68 -6.69
C LYS A 39 3.79 5.53 -6.41
N ASN A 40 4.91 5.76 -5.75
CA ASN A 40 6.01 4.79 -5.67
C ASN A 40 5.77 3.61 -4.70
N TRP A 41 4.73 3.65 -3.87
CA TRP A 41 4.44 2.60 -2.88
C TRP A 41 3.17 1.80 -3.17
N GLU A 42 2.39 2.22 -4.17
CA GLU A 42 1.24 1.47 -4.67
C GLU A 42 1.72 0.42 -5.68
N TYR A 43 1.27 -0.81 -5.50
CA TYR A 43 1.56 -1.92 -6.40
C TYR A 43 0.45 -2.10 -7.43
N SER A 44 -0.80 -2.20 -6.95
CA SER A 44 -1.95 -2.41 -7.81
C SER A 44 -3.19 -1.71 -7.29
N LYS A 45 -4.09 -1.38 -8.21
CA LYS A 45 -5.43 -0.87 -7.89
C LYS A 45 -6.47 -1.67 -8.65
N VAL A 46 -7.41 -2.24 -7.92
CA VAL A 46 -8.54 -2.99 -8.45
C VAL A 46 -9.81 -2.18 -8.23
N VAL A 47 -10.63 -2.06 -9.27
CA VAL A 47 -11.95 -1.42 -9.19
C VAL A 47 -13.00 -2.47 -9.50
N TYR A 48 -13.99 -2.58 -8.63
CA TYR A 48 -15.11 -3.49 -8.79
C TYR A 48 -16.42 -2.73 -8.77
N ASN A 49 -17.23 -2.93 -9.80
CA ASN A 49 -18.57 -2.37 -9.93
C ASN A 49 -19.59 -3.50 -9.83
N SER A 50 -20.31 -3.59 -8.71
CA SER A 50 -21.38 -4.59 -8.56
C SER A 50 -22.71 -4.13 -9.20
N SER A 51 -22.85 -2.83 -9.39
CA SER A 51 -23.97 -2.14 -10.09
C SER A 51 -23.51 -0.71 -10.40
N VAL A 52 -24.34 0.06 -11.11
CA VAL A 52 -24.06 1.47 -11.44
C VAL A 52 -23.81 2.32 -10.17
N LYS A 53 -24.42 1.95 -9.03
CA LYS A 53 -24.34 2.70 -7.76
C LYS A 53 -23.33 2.11 -6.75
N ASN A 54 -22.86 0.89 -6.97
CA ASN A 54 -22.04 0.16 -6.00
C ASN A 54 -20.64 -0.09 -6.54
N LYS A 55 -19.74 0.83 -6.22
CA LYS A 55 -18.34 0.80 -6.65
C LYS A 55 -17.43 0.66 -5.43
N ILE A 56 -16.42 -0.19 -5.56
CA ILE A 56 -15.37 -0.41 -4.56
C ILE A 56 -14.04 -0.28 -5.27
N SER A 57 -13.08 0.38 -4.65
CA SER A 57 -11.68 0.32 -5.09
C SER A 57 -10.78 -0.25 -3.99
N ILE A 58 -9.84 -1.11 -4.39
CA ILE A 58 -8.82 -1.67 -3.51
C ILE A 58 -7.46 -1.24 -4.06
N THR A 59 -6.69 -0.54 -3.24
CA THR A 59 -5.30 -0.19 -3.54
C THR A 59 -4.40 -1.06 -2.67
N ASN A 60 -3.45 -1.75 -3.28
CA ASN A 60 -2.48 -2.62 -2.63
C ASN A 60 -1.09 -2.01 -2.71
N SER A 61 -0.29 -2.14 -1.65
CA SER A 61 1.07 -1.61 -1.59
C SER A 61 2.11 -2.55 -2.18
N LEU A 62 3.29 -2.00 -2.44
CA LEU A 62 4.53 -2.79 -2.55
C LEU A 62 4.88 -3.40 -1.17
N PRO A 63 5.68 -4.49 -1.11
CA PRO A 63 6.17 -5.02 0.16
C PRO A 63 7.24 -4.14 0.78
N LYS A 64 7.24 -4.05 2.10
CA LYS A 64 8.42 -3.69 2.91
C LYS A 64 8.80 -4.86 3.80
N GLY A 65 10.02 -4.86 4.35
CA GLY A 65 10.53 -5.95 5.16
C GLY A 65 11.58 -6.78 4.43
N GLY A 66 11.50 -8.11 4.58
CA GLY A 66 12.49 -9.07 4.05
C GLY A 66 13.43 -9.59 5.14
N GLY A 67 13.32 -9.08 6.38
CA GLY A 67 14.03 -9.61 7.52
C GLY A 67 13.58 -11.03 7.91
N ILE A 68 14.29 -11.65 8.83
CA ILE A 68 14.05 -13.04 9.26
C ILE A 68 13.48 -13.06 10.67
N VAL A 69 12.47 -13.90 10.89
CA VAL A 69 11.90 -14.23 12.18
C VAL A 69 11.95 -15.73 12.39
N SER A 70 12.53 -16.18 13.52
CA SER A 70 12.57 -17.59 13.91
C SER A 70 11.36 -17.95 14.78
N TYR A 71 10.66 -19.04 14.44
CA TYR A 71 9.53 -19.55 15.21
C TYR A 71 9.43 -21.06 15.11
N LYS A 72 9.39 -21.74 16.26
CA LYS A 72 9.32 -23.22 16.39
C LYS A 72 10.38 -23.94 15.55
N GLY A 73 11.64 -23.47 15.62
CA GLY A 73 12.78 -24.04 14.90
C GLY A 73 12.80 -23.81 13.39
N LYS A 74 11.96 -22.92 12.87
CA LYS A 74 11.91 -22.56 11.47
C LYS A 74 12.12 -21.07 11.27
N GLU A 75 12.77 -20.70 10.17
CA GLU A 75 12.98 -19.32 9.76
C GLU A 75 11.92 -18.89 8.74
N TYR A 76 11.47 -17.67 8.90
CA TYR A 76 10.50 -17.03 8.01
C TYR A 76 11.00 -15.66 7.60
N ASN A 77 11.00 -15.36 6.30
CA ASN A 77 11.10 -13.98 5.86
C ASN A 77 9.74 -13.31 6.03
N TYR A 78 9.72 -12.10 6.58
CA TYR A 78 8.49 -11.34 6.73
C TYR A 78 8.37 -10.22 5.69
N PHE A 79 7.13 -9.93 5.30
CA PHE A 79 6.78 -8.87 4.37
C PHE A 79 5.54 -8.15 4.88
N ILE A 80 5.64 -6.83 4.95
CA ILE A 80 4.54 -5.97 5.38
C ILE A 80 3.92 -5.29 4.16
N PHE A 81 2.61 -5.37 4.09
CA PHE A 81 1.79 -4.70 3.09
C PHE A 81 0.74 -3.85 3.79
N TRP A 82 0.35 -2.76 3.13
CA TRP A 82 -0.89 -2.07 3.47
C TRP A 82 -1.88 -2.18 2.32
N THR A 83 -3.14 -2.17 2.68
CA THR A 83 -4.25 -2.19 1.72
C THR A 83 -5.26 -1.12 2.11
N ASN A 84 -5.73 -0.38 1.11
CA ASN A 84 -6.80 0.59 1.26
C ASN A 84 -8.03 0.10 0.51
N VAL A 85 -9.11 -0.19 1.23
CA VAL A 85 -10.42 -0.49 0.67
C VAL A 85 -11.27 0.76 0.76
N ARG A 86 -11.69 1.29 -0.39
CA ARG A 86 -12.57 2.45 -0.48
C ARG A 86 -13.96 2.06 -0.92
N ASN A 87 -14.92 2.39 -0.10
CA ASN A 87 -16.34 2.33 -0.44
C ASN A 87 -16.72 3.59 -1.22
N GLU A 88 -16.99 3.47 -2.52
CA GLU A 88 -17.41 4.58 -3.38
C GLU A 88 -18.94 4.57 -3.62
N ALA A 89 -19.69 3.81 -2.81
CA ALA A 89 -21.12 3.69 -2.86
C ALA A 89 -21.82 4.51 -1.76
N SER A 90 -23.13 4.70 -1.92
CA SER A 90 -24.02 5.35 -0.94
C SER A 90 -24.48 4.42 0.20
N SER A 91 -24.25 3.11 0.08
CA SER A 91 -24.57 2.10 1.10
C SER A 91 -23.32 1.69 1.88
N PRO A 92 -23.44 1.30 3.15
CA PRO A 92 -22.32 0.73 3.91
C PRO A 92 -21.80 -0.57 3.29
N LEU A 93 -20.51 -0.80 3.41
CA LEU A 93 -19.81 -1.98 2.90
C LEU A 93 -19.25 -2.80 4.06
N ASP A 94 -19.70 -4.04 4.20
CA ASP A 94 -19.12 -4.99 5.16
C ASP A 94 -17.93 -5.71 4.49
N LEU A 95 -16.75 -5.53 5.07
CA LEU A 95 -15.50 -6.22 4.70
C LEU A 95 -15.25 -7.35 5.70
N LYS A 96 -15.10 -8.57 5.20
CA LYS A 96 -14.73 -9.74 6.01
C LYS A 96 -13.55 -10.44 5.36
N ILE A 97 -12.46 -10.60 6.11
CA ILE A 97 -11.26 -11.31 5.64
C ILE A 97 -10.85 -12.35 6.70
N LYS A 98 -10.58 -13.56 6.22
CA LYS A 98 -10.09 -14.68 7.01
C LYS A 98 -9.13 -15.53 6.19
N PHE A 99 -7.97 -15.82 6.74
CA PHE A 99 -6.98 -16.68 6.09
C PHE A 99 -6.95 -18.09 6.68
N PRO A 100 -6.60 -19.10 5.87
CA PRO A 100 -6.22 -20.39 6.41
C PRO A 100 -4.92 -20.25 7.24
N THR A 101 -4.70 -21.14 8.17
CA THR A 101 -3.53 -21.14 9.05
C THR A 101 -2.21 -21.22 8.28
N ILE A 102 -2.22 -21.90 7.14
CA ILE A 102 -1.07 -22.08 6.25
C ILE A 102 -1.55 -21.96 4.80
N ILE A 103 -0.77 -21.27 3.99
CA ILE A 103 -0.94 -21.12 2.55
C ILE A 103 0.25 -21.82 1.88
N SER A 104 0.02 -22.97 1.25
CA SER A 104 1.08 -23.74 0.57
C SER A 104 1.33 -23.19 -0.83
N PHE A 105 2.59 -23.08 -1.21
CA PHE A 105 3.00 -22.83 -2.60
C PHE A 105 3.11 -24.16 -3.38
N LYS A 106 3.37 -24.09 -4.68
CA LYS A 106 3.57 -25.29 -5.52
C LYS A 106 4.73 -26.16 -5.00
N SER A 107 5.79 -25.53 -4.53
CA SER A 107 6.84 -26.22 -3.78
C SER A 107 6.27 -26.60 -2.42
N LYS A 108 6.11 -27.91 -2.17
CA LYS A 108 5.54 -28.44 -0.91
C LYS A 108 6.33 -28.01 0.34
N GLU A 109 7.56 -27.56 0.18
CA GLU A 109 8.43 -27.13 1.29
C GLU A 109 8.24 -25.64 1.65
N SER A 110 7.73 -24.82 0.71
CA SER A 110 7.49 -23.40 0.91
C SER A 110 6.03 -23.14 1.25
N TYR A 111 5.79 -22.34 2.27
CA TYR A 111 4.45 -21.95 2.69
C TYR A 111 4.46 -20.58 3.34
N ALA A 112 3.31 -19.94 3.35
CA ALA A 112 3.11 -18.65 3.99
C ALA A 112 2.09 -18.72 5.13
N LYS A 113 2.25 -17.82 6.09
CA LYS A 113 1.25 -17.45 7.09
C LYS A 113 0.93 -15.97 6.91
N VAL A 114 -0.33 -15.61 7.03
CA VAL A 114 -0.76 -14.21 6.99
C VAL A 114 -1.34 -13.84 8.35
N ALA A 115 -0.92 -12.69 8.87
CA ALA A 115 -1.42 -12.14 10.12
C ALA A 115 -1.90 -10.70 9.89
N PHE A 116 -2.98 -10.34 10.59
CA PHE A 116 -3.40 -8.96 10.75
C PHE A 116 -2.89 -8.43 12.08
N THR A 117 -2.74 -7.12 12.17
CA THR A 117 -2.37 -6.42 13.40
C THR A 117 -3.52 -5.52 13.86
N ARG A 118 -3.54 -5.23 15.16
CA ARG A 118 -4.43 -4.21 15.75
C ARG A 118 -3.93 -2.78 15.51
N SER A 119 -2.69 -2.62 15.03
CA SER A 119 -2.12 -1.31 14.72
C SER A 119 -2.84 -0.66 13.55
N ASN A 120 -3.14 0.63 13.68
CA ASN A 120 -3.77 1.39 12.61
C ASN A 120 -2.73 1.77 11.55
N MET A 121 -3.05 1.51 10.29
CA MET A 121 -2.33 2.03 9.13
C MET A 121 -2.84 3.42 8.79
N THR A 122 -1.92 4.34 8.52
CA THR A 122 -2.22 5.70 8.06
C THR A 122 -1.27 6.07 6.91
N LEU A 123 -1.68 6.97 6.01
CA LEU A 123 -0.91 7.27 4.80
C LEU A 123 0.41 8.02 5.06
N ASP A 124 0.56 8.70 6.19
CA ASP A 124 1.82 9.32 6.64
C ASP A 124 2.91 8.27 6.88
N LYS A 125 2.55 7.06 7.31
CA LYS A 125 3.49 5.95 7.55
C LYS A 125 4.03 5.29 6.28
N VAL A 126 3.52 5.64 5.11
CA VAL A 126 3.92 5.00 3.84
C VAL A 126 5.42 5.13 3.56
N LYS A 127 6.08 6.19 4.05
CA LYS A 127 7.52 6.42 3.90
C LYS A 127 8.37 5.77 5.00
N GLU A 128 7.77 5.40 6.14
CA GLU A 128 8.48 4.80 7.26
C GLU A 128 8.97 3.38 6.95
N PHE A 129 10.02 2.94 7.66
CA PHE A 129 10.48 1.55 7.62
C PHE A 129 9.33 0.62 8.04
N ASP A 130 9.13 -0.49 7.32
CA ASP A 130 8.02 -1.43 7.52
C ASP A 130 6.64 -0.76 7.64
N TYR A 131 6.47 0.41 6.99
CA TYR A 131 5.27 1.24 7.10
C TYR A 131 4.94 1.65 8.55
N GLY A 132 5.96 1.85 9.38
CA GLY A 132 5.80 2.21 10.79
C GLY A 132 5.26 1.08 11.68
N LEU A 133 5.17 -0.15 11.16
CA LEU A 133 4.76 -1.30 11.96
C LEU A 133 5.93 -1.82 12.78
N THR A 134 5.72 -1.95 14.09
CA THR A 134 6.69 -2.48 15.05
C THR A 134 6.21 -3.81 15.63
N GLY A 135 7.10 -4.53 16.33
CA GLY A 135 6.73 -5.79 17.00
C GLY A 135 6.40 -6.93 16.03
N ILE A 136 6.93 -6.92 14.81
CA ILE A 136 6.64 -7.88 13.75
C ILE A 136 6.87 -9.34 14.20
N PRO A 137 7.96 -9.71 14.92
CA PRO A 137 8.14 -11.07 15.41
C PRO A 137 6.96 -11.56 16.27
N ALA A 138 6.39 -10.68 17.09
CA ALA A 138 5.26 -11.03 17.95
C ALA A 138 3.98 -11.36 17.14
N LEU A 139 3.83 -10.87 15.93
CA LEU A 139 2.73 -11.25 15.04
C LEU A 139 2.82 -12.71 14.57
N LEU A 140 4.00 -13.33 14.59
CA LEU A 140 4.17 -14.74 14.26
C LEU A 140 4.14 -15.62 15.51
N THR A 141 4.67 -15.14 16.63
CA THR A 141 4.95 -15.94 17.85
C THR A 141 3.84 -15.85 18.90
N ASN A 142 3.09 -14.76 18.95
CA ASN A 142 2.08 -14.50 19.97
C ASN A 142 0.69 -14.34 19.34
N GLU A 143 -0.16 -15.34 19.57
CA GLU A 143 -1.54 -15.37 19.05
C GLU A 143 -2.40 -14.20 19.57
N SER A 144 -2.09 -13.64 20.75
CA SER A 144 -2.85 -12.50 21.31
C SER A 144 -2.64 -11.20 20.51
N ASN A 145 -1.52 -11.08 19.81
CA ASN A 145 -1.19 -9.91 18.98
C ASN A 145 -1.72 -10.02 17.54
N GLN A 146 -2.19 -11.21 17.15
CA GLN A 146 -2.78 -11.45 15.84
C GLN A 146 -4.30 -11.22 15.90
N LEU A 147 -4.83 -10.62 14.86
CA LEU A 147 -6.24 -10.78 14.53
C LEU A 147 -6.36 -11.98 13.58
N LYS A 148 -7.13 -12.98 13.94
CA LYS A 148 -7.40 -14.17 13.09
C LYS A 148 -8.26 -13.80 11.90
N ASP A 149 -9.20 -12.89 12.12
CA ASP A 149 -10.15 -12.42 11.13
C ASP A 149 -10.18 -10.89 11.19
N LEU A 150 -10.33 -10.25 10.03
CA LEU A 150 -10.54 -8.82 9.92
C LEU A 150 -11.98 -8.59 9.47
N ASN A 151 -12.77 -7.99 10.36
CA ASN A 151 -14.16 -7.63 10.07
C ASN A 151 -14.31 -6.14 10.30
N ASN A 152 -14.75 -5.43 9.28
CA ASN A 152 -14.97 -3.99 9.38
C ASN A 152 -16.16 -3.53 8.53
N ARG A 153 -16.89 -2.54 9.01
CA ARG A 153 -17.93 -1.84 8.25
C ARG A 153 -17.40 -0.52 7.76
N ILE A 154 -17.36 -0.33 6.46
CA ILE A 154 -16.88 0.87 5.80
C ILE A 154 -18.10 1.72 5.42
N SER A 155 -18.25 2.88 6.06
CA SER A 155 -19.34 3.81 5.79
C SER A 155 -19.31 4.29 4.32
N PRO A 156 -20.42 4.80 3.78
CA PRO A 156 -20.50 5.38 2.46
C PRO A 156 -19.38 6.42 2.21
N PHE A 157 -18.72 6.35 1.06
CA PHE A 157 -17.67 7.27 0.61
C PHE A 157 -16.45 7.34 1.53
N LYS A 158 -16.27 6.37 2.44
CA LYS A 158 -15.12 6.25 3.33
C LYS A 158 -14.16 5.15 2.86
N ASN A 159 -13.00 5.15 3.46
CA ASN A 159 -11.95 4.16 3.22
C ASN A 159 -11.53 3.50 4.53
N TYR A 160 -10.94 2.32 4.40
CA TYR A 160 -10.35 1.56 5.50
C TYR A 160 -8.97 1.08 5.09
N LEU A 161 -7.94 1.53 5.84
CA LEU A 161 -6.56 1.12 5.67
C LEU A 161 -6.19 0.11 6.74
N PHE A 162 -5.50 -0.96 6.34
CA PHE A 162 -5.03 -1.98 7.26
C PHE A 162 -3.72 -2.61 6.79
N TYR A 163 -3.02 -3.24 7.73
CA TYR A 163 -1.82 -4.01 7.45
C TYR A 163 -2.13 -5.48 7.22
N SER A 164 -1.34 -6.10 6.34
CA SER A 164 -1.19 -7.56 6.25
C SER A 164 0.29 -7.88 6.38
N ALA A 165 0.65 -8.69 7.37
CA ALA A 165 1.99 -9.24 7.50
C ALA A 165 2.01 -10.66 6.95
N ILE A 166 2.93 -10.95 6.03
CA ILE A 166 3.13 -12.28 5.45
C ILE A 166 4.47 -12.81 5.96
N PHE A 167 4.47 -14.04 6.45
CA PHE A 167 5.64 -14.78 6.89
C PHE A 167 5.82 -15.99 5.99
N ILE A 168 6.90 -16.05 5.22
CA ILE A 168 7.15 -17.12 4.25
C ILE A 168 8.35 -17.95 4.69
N HIS A 169 8.12 -19.24 4.90
CA HIS A 169 9.17 -20.23 5.08
C HIS A 169 9.74 -20.66 3.73
N LYS A 170 11.07 -20.71 3.60
CA LYS A 170 11.79 -21.00 2.35
C LYS A 170 11.36 -20.08 1.20
N THR A 171 11.53 -18.77 1.43
CA THR A 171 11.10 -17.71 0.51
C THR A 171 11.84 -17.75 -0.82
N LYS A 172 11.10 -17.52 -1.92
CA LYS A 172 11.63 -17.21 -3.24
C LYS A 172 11.35 -15.73 -3.55
N TRP A 173 12.32 -15.03 -4.12
CA TRP A 173 12.20 -13.62 -4.49
C TRP A 173 11.86 -13.44 -5.97
N PRO A 174 11.19 -12.33 -6.36
CA PRO A 174 10.58 -11.30 -5.52
C PRO A 174 9.25 -11.74 -4.90
N VAL A 175 8.84 -11.06 -3.80
CA VAL A 175 7.53 -11.28 -3.17
C VAL A 175 6.60 -10.11 -3.49
N ARG A 176 5.35 -10.41 -3.84
CA ARG A 176 4.26 -9.47 -4.06
C ARG A 176 2.97 -10.06 -3.50
N ALA A 177 2.08 -9.20 -3.06
CA ALA A 177 0.75 -9.63 -2.65
C ALA A 177 -0.30 -8.56 -2.93
N GLU A 178 -1.50 -8.98 -3.26
CA GLU A 178 -2.61 -8.10 -3.59
C GLU A 178 -3.95 -8.73 -3.29
N TYR A 179 -4.89 -7.93 -2.80
CA TYR A 179 -6.30 -8.30 -2.76
C TYR A 179 -6.93 -8.03 -4.12
N ILE A 180 -7.67 -9.00 -4.61
CA ILE A 180 -8.45 -8.89 -5.84
C ILE A 180 -9.88 -9.36 -5.60
N ILE A 181 -10.82 -8.79 -6.37
CA ILE A 181 -12.24 -9.18 -6.31
C ILE A 181 -12.56 -9.96 -7.57
N LYS A 182 -13.16 -11.14 -7.39
CA LYS A 182 -13.70 -11.96 -8.46
C LYS A 182 -15.05 -12.52 -8.02
N ASP A 183 -16.10 -12.27 -8.79
CA ASP A 183 -17.46 -12.75 -8.52
C ASP A 183 -17.95 -12.44 -7.08
N LYS A 184 -17.76 -11.19 -6.61
CA LYS A 184 -18.05 -10.69 -5.24
C LYS A 184 -17.24 -11.35 -4.12
N LYS A 185 -16.37 -12.30 -4.43
CA LYS A 185 -15.46 -12.92 -3.47
C LYS A 185 -14.13 -12.20 -3.45
N LEU A 186 -13.54 -12.12 -2.28
CA LEU A 186 -12.23 -11.54 -2.08
C LEU A 186 -11.18 -12.66 -2.11
N PHE A 187 -10.16 -12.46 -2.92
CA PHE A 187 -9.00 -13.33 -3.01
C PHE A 187 -7.74 -12.56 -2.64
N TYR A 188 -6.81 -13.27 -2.04
CA TYR A 188 -5.46 -12.77 -1.81
C TYR A 188 -4.49 -13.52 -2.71
N LYS A 189 -3.89 -12.81 -3.65
CA LYS A 189 -2.90 -13.35 -4.57
C LYS A 189 -1.52 -13.07 -4.00
N ILE A 190 -0.73 -14.11 -3.79
CA ILE A 190 0.66 -14.04 -3.33
C ILE A 190 1.55 -14.57 -4.44
N THR A 191 2.58 -13.80 -4.79
CA THR A 191 3.64 -14.20 -5.71
C THR A 191 4.95 -14.29 -4.94
N ALA A 192 5.65 -15.42 -5.04
CA ALA A 192 6.98 -15.61 -4.46
C ALA A 192 7.90 -16.25 -5.52
N GLY A 193 8.78 -15.45 -6.13
CA GLY A 193 9.52 -15.84 -7.31
C GLY A 193 8.58 -16.14 -8.48
N THR A 194 8.61 -17.36 -8.98
CA THR A 194 7.72 -17.86 -10.04
C THR A 194 6.44 -18.51 -9.52
N ASP A 195 6.35 -18.76 -8.21
CA ASP A 195 5.18 -19.38 -7.60
C ASP A 195 4.10 -18.32 -7.37
N VAL A 196 2.89 -18.61 -7.84
CA VAL A 196 1.70 -17.80 -7.64
C VAL A 196 0.62 -18.64 -6.98
N VAL A 197 0.08 -18.15 -5.87
CA VAL A 197 -1.07 -18.76 -5.19
C VAL A 197 -2.18 -17.73 -5.05
N MET A 198 -3.41 -18.17 -5.28
CA MET A 198 -4.61 -17.35 -5.10
C MET A 198 -5.49 -18.00 -4.04
N VAL A 199 -5.67 -17.30 -2.92
CA VAL A 199 -6.37 -17.81 -1.74
C VAL A 199 -7.71 -17.10 -1.63
N PRO A 200 -8.86 -17.81 -1.66
CA PRO A 200 -10.12 -17.21 -1.28
C PRO A 200 -10.03 -16.80 0.20
N CYS A 201 -10.25 -15.55 0.48
CA CYS A 201 -10.00 -15.02 1.82
C CYS A 201 -11.15 -14.18 2.39
N GLY A 202 -12.28 -14.06 1.70
CA GLY A 202 -13.38 -13.30 2.28
C GLY A 202 -14.41 -12.78 1.30
N SER A 203 -15.15 -11.74 1.74
CA SER A 203 -16.21 -11.10 0.98
C SER A 203 -16.28 -9.60 1.22
N LEU A 204 -16.97 -8.95 0.29
CA LEU A 204 -17.33 -7.53 0.31
C LEU A 204 -18.83 -7.42 0.00
N ASP A 205 -19.63 -7.08 1.01
CA ASP A 205 -21.08 -7.11 0.91
C ASP A 205 -21.67 -5.73 1.22
N PHE A 206 -22.42 -5.15 0.25
CA PHE A 206 -23.20 -3.94 0.51
C PHE A 206 -24.42 -4.28 1.36
N LYS A 207 -24.69 -3.44 2.34
CA LYS A 207 -25.90 -3.53 3.15
C LYS A 207 -26.93 -2.53 2.64
N ASN A 208 -28.14 -3.03 2.51
CA ASN A 208 -29.32 -2.21 2.23
C ASN A 208 -29.74 -1.49 3.52
#